data_b91d25e068d3d952fedf4082cfac1b07
#
_entry.id   b91d25e068d3d952fedf4082cfac1b07
#
_cell.length_a   1.000
_cell.length_b   1.000
_cell.length_c   1.000
_cell.angle_alpha   90.00
_cell.angle_beta   90.00
_cell.angle_gamma   90.00
#
_symmetry.space_group_name_H-M   'P 1'
#
loop_
_entity.id
_entity.type
_entity.pdbx_description
1 polymer ?
#
loop_
_entity_poly.entity_id
_entity_poly.type
_entity_poly.pdbx_seq_one_letter_code
_entity_poly.pdbx_strand_id
1 'polypeptide(L)'
;MTFFSKKTLRLLLFPALLLLTGCAGSSKETADSQENTKLSAVATIFPQYDFLRAIGGDHLDLHMLLSPGAESHSFEPTPGDMITVSECDLFVYVGGDSDAWVETILDSVDTSNKEVVTLMDCVDTVAEETVEGMETHGHAHDHEDEDA
;
A
#
# COMPACT_ATOMS: atom_id res chain seq x y z
N MET A 1 5.95 -15.19 -86.62
CA MET A 1 6.95 -14.30 -86.04
C MET A 1 6.23 -13.11 -85.42
N THR A 2 5.97 -13.19 -84.15
CA THR A 2 5.23 -12.13 -83.39
C THR A 2 6.21 -11.35 -82.55
N PHE A 3 6.49 -10.11 -82.98
CA PHE A 3 7.33 -9.18 -82.26
C PHE A 3 6.58 -8.69 -81.00
N PHE A 4 6.92 -9.29 -79.87
CA PHE A 4 6.47 -8.74 -78.58
C PHE A 4 7.29 -7.50 -78.26
N SER A 5 6.61 -6.35 -78.31
CA SER A 5 7.22 -5.05 -78.04
C SER A 5 7.71 -4.97 -76.57
N LYS A 6 8.99 -4.61 -76.40
CA LYS A 6 9.62 -4.39 -75.08
C LYS A 6 8.87 -3.40 -74.17
N LYS A 7 7.95 -2.64 -74.70
CA LYS A 7 7.09 -1.66 -73.95
C LYS A 7 5.95 -2.37 -73.21
N THR A 8 5.38 -3.46 -73.74
CA THR A 8 4.34 -4.22 -73.10
C THR A 8 4.87 -5.08 -71.96
N LEU A 9 6.13 -5.53 -72.02
CA LEU A 9 6.74 -6.27 -70.95
C LEU A 9 7.02 -5.41 -69.71
N ARG A 10 7.32 -4.11 -69.89
CA ARG A 10 7.51 -3.18 -68.78
C ARG A 10 6.22 -2.82 -68.06
N LEU A 11 5.08 -2.86 -68.78
CA LEU A 11 3.78 -2.53 -68.22
C LEU A 11 3.24 -3.66 -67.33
N LEU A 12 3.62 -4.93 -67.61
CA LEU A 12 3.19 -6.10 -66.82
C LEU A 12 4.06 -6.37 -65.58
N LEU A 13 5.26 -5.80 -65.53
CA LEU A 13 6.14 -5.96 -64.33
C LEU A 13 5.83 -4.95 -63.20
N PHE A 14 5.13 -3.84 -63.55
CA PHE A 14 4.88 -2.78 -62.58
C PHE A 14 3.76 -3.12 -61.57
N PRO A 15 2.67 -3.82 -61.90
CA PRO A 15 1.65 -4.21 -60.92
C PRO A 15 2.07 -5.37 -59.99
N ALA A 16 3.11 -6.14 -60.38
CA ALA A 16 3.57 -7.28 -59.52
C ALA A 16 4.46 -6.79 -58.36
N LEU A 17 5.05 -5.59 -58.47
CA LEU A 17 5.90 -5.03 -57.41
C LEU A 17 5.09 -4.28 -56.34
N LEU A 18 3.81 -3.94 -56.60
CA LEU A 18 2.94 -3.19 -55.67
C LEU A 18 2.24 -4.11 -54.66
N LEU A 19 2.32 -5.46 -54.84
CA LEU A 19 1.67 -6.41 -53.95
C LEU A 19 2.57 -6.94 -52.83
N LEU A 20 3.83 -6.54 -52.75
CA LEU A 20 4.78 -6.96 -51.71
C LEU A 20 5.04 -5.92 -50.61
N THR A 21 4.38 -4.79 -50.62
CA THR A 21 4.51 -3.75 -49.59
C THR A 21 3.39 -3.79 -48.53
N GLY A 22 2.68 -4.88 -48.43
CA GLY A 22 1.53 -5.01 -47.57
C GLY A 22 1.71 -5.96 -46.38
N CYS A 23 2.82 -5.95 -45.62
CA CYS A 23 2.94 -6.59 -44.32
C CYS A 23 4.13 -6.05 -43.50
N ALA A 24 4.18 -4.73 -43.36
CA ALA A 24 4.87 -4.15 -42.20
C ALA A 24 3.79 -3.47 -41.37
N GLY A 25 2.78 -4.25 -40.96
CA GLY A 25 1.96 -3.96 -39.82
C GLY A 25 2.89 -4.07 -38.61
N SER A 26 3.54 -2.97 -38.29
CA SER A 26 4.08 -2.75 -36.96
C SER A 26 2.87 -2.84 -36.03
N SER A 27 2.61 -4.04 -35.54
CA SER A 27 1.90 -4.19 -34.28
C SER A 27 2.76 -3.46 -33.27
N LYS A 28 2.48 -2.17 -33.06
CA LYS A 28 2.70 -1.60 -31.75
C LYS A 28 1.86 -2.50 -30.83
N GLU A 29 2.50 -3.55 -30.31
CA GLU A 29 2.13 -4.00 -29.02
C GLU A 29 2.29 -2.78 -28.13
N THR A 30 1.17 -2.10 -27.90
CA THR A 30 0.97 -1.38 -26.68
C THR A 30 1.15 -2.48 -25.62
N ALA A 31 2.39 -2.66 -25.16
CA ALA A 31 2.60 -3.16 -23.84
C ALA A 31 1.78 -2.19 -23.00
N ASP A 32 0.57 -2.61 -22.65
CA ASP A 32 -0.14 -2.14 -21.51
C ASP A 32 0.77 -2.53 -20.34
N SER A 33 1.75 -1.68 -20.07
CA SER A 33 2.39 -1.60 -18.79
C SER A 33 1.24 -1.17 -17.88
N GLN A 34 0.45 -2.12 -17.44
CA GLN A 34 -0.18 -2.00 -16.14
C GLN A 34 1.02 -1.81 -15.20
N GLU A 35 1.33 -0.56 -14.97
CA GLU A 35 2.09 -0.14 -13.82
C GLU A 35 1.30 -0.76 -12.67
N ASN A 36 1.79 -1.91 -12.20
CA ASN A 36 1.23 -2.61 -11.05
C ASN A 36 1.56 -1.72 -9.85
N THR A 37 0.75 -0.66 -9.71
CA THR A 37 0.89 0.31 -8.63
C THR A 37 0.56 -0.48 -7.37
N LYS A 38 1.59 -0.80 -6.60
CA LYS A 38 1.42 -1.46 -5.31
C LYS A 38 0.65 -0.53 -4.39
N LEU A 39 -0.25 -1.09 -3.59
CA LEU A 39 -0.90 -0.34 -2.52
C LEU A 39 0.12 -0.08 -1.41
N SER A 40 0.24 1.16 -1.00
CA SER A 40 1.08 1.55 0.13
C SER A 40 0.36 1.22 1.43
N ALA A 41 0.96 0.36 2.26
CA ALA A 41 0.38 -0.05 3.52
C ALA A 41 1.35 0.17 4.68
N VAL A 42 0.83 0.69 5.79
CA VAL A 42 1.59 0.97 7.00
C VAL A 42 1.01 0.15 8.15
N ALA A 43 1.88 -0.54 8.88
CA ALA A 43 1.55 -1.25 10.11
C ALA A 43 2.30 -0.63 11.29
N THR A 44 1.73 -0.64 12.49
CA THR A 44 2.39 -0.13 13.69
C THR A 44 3.50 -1.06 14.14
N ILE A 45 3.23 -2.35 14.32
CA ILE A 45 4.17 -3.35 14.84
C ILE A 45 4.23 -4.60 13.97
N PHE A 46 5.18 -5.50 14.27
CA PHE A 46 5.49 -6.67 13.47
C PHE A 46 4.31 -7.63 13.20
N PRO A 47 3.41 -7.96 14.14
CA PRO A 47 2.31 -8.89 13.83
C PRO A 47 1.43 -8.43 12.67
N GLN A 48 1.00 -7.18 12.64
CA GLN A 48 0.19 -6.63 11.54
C GLN A 48 1.00 -6.57 10.24
N TYR A 49 2.27 -6.15 10.33
CA TYR A 49 3.18 -6.15 9.18
C TYR A 49 3.27 -7.55 8.56
N ASP A 50 3.45 -8.59 9.36
CA ASP A 50 3.59 -9.97 8.87
C ASP A 50 2.28 -10.50 8.28
N PHE A 51 1.13 -10.17 8.87
CA PHE A 51 -0.18 -10.50 8.29
C PHE A 51 -0.39 -9.81 6.93
N LEU A 52 -0.13 -8.53 6.84
CA LEU A 52 -0.25 -7.79 5.58
C LEU A 52 0.71 -8.34 4.51
N ARG A 53 1.94 -8.66 4.88
CA ARG A 53 2.93 -9.30 4.02
C ARG A 53 2.44 -10.65 3.50
N ALA A 54 1.86 -11.47 4.39
CA ALA A 54 1.37 -12.81 4.04
C ALA A 54 0.12 -12.77 3.14
N ILE A 55 -0.75 -11.78 3.33
CA ILE A 55 -1.99 -11.61 2.56
C ILE A 55 -1.74 -10.90 1.24
N GLY A 56 -1.04 -9.78 1.26
CA GLY A 56 -0.87 -8.88 0.12
C GLY A 56 0.32 -9.24 -0.78
N GLY A 57 1.35 -9.90 -0.24
CA GLY A 57 2.53 -10.33 -1.00
C GLY A 57 3.15 -9.19 -1.82
N ASP A 58 3.34 -9.44 -3.11
CA ASP A 58 3.94 -8.47 -4.03
C ASP A 58 3.02 -7.31 -4.44
N HIS A 59 1.76 -7.32 -4.01
CA HIS A 59 0.80 -6.25 -4.31
C HIS A 59 0.88 -5.07 -3.34
N LEU A 60 1.62 -5.22 -2.23
CA LEU A 60 1.81 -4.17 -1.23
C LEU A 60 3.24 -3.60 -1.29
N ASP A 61 3.32 -2.28 -1.09
CA ASP A 61 4.51 -1.59 -0.59
C ASP A 61 4.28 -1.36 0.90
N LEU A 62 4.99 -2.14 1.73
CA LEU A 62 4.66 -2.31 3.14
C LEU A 62 5.72 -1.70 4.05
N HIS A 63 5.28 -0.80 4.93
CA HIS A 63 6.11 -0.14 5.93
C HIS A 63 5.68 -0.50 7.35
N MET A 64 6.63 -0.55 8.29
CA MET A 64 6.38 -0.76 9.71
C MET A 64 6.96 0.43 10.51
N LEU A 65 6.14 1.04 11.37
CA LEU A 65 6.55 2.23 12.12
C LEU A 65 7.55 1.89 13.23
N LEU A 66 7.22 0.89 14.06
CA LEU A 66 8.09 0.51 15.17
C LEU A 66 9.11 -0.54 14.70
N SER A 67 10.37 -0.29 15.00
CA SER A 67 11.41 -1.31 14.80
C SER A 67 11.15 -2.56 15.67
N PRO A 68 11.53 -3.76 15.20
CA PRO A 68 11.38 -4.97 16.01
C PRO A 68 12.00 -4.82 17.39
N GLY A 69 11.22 -5.09 18.44
CA GLY A 69 11.65 -4.97 19.83
C GLY A 69 11.56 -3.56 20.43
N ALA A 70 11.06 -2.58 19.67
CA ALA A 70 10.75 -1.27 20.25
C ALA A 70 9.51 -1.36 21.15
N GLU A 71 9.51 -0.55 22.22
CA GLU A 71 8.43 -0.45 23.18
C GLU A 71 7.29 0.41 22.61
N SER A 72 6.08 -0.16 22.49
CA SER A 72 4.95 0.53 21.90
C SER A 72 4.40 1.65 22.79
N HIS A 73 4.30 1.43 24.10
CA HIS A 73 3.71 2.41 25.02
C HIS A 73 4.49 3.73 25.11
N SER A 74 5.79 3.72 24.82
CA SER A 74 6.65 4.88 24.87
C SER A 74 7.04 5.41 23.49
N PHE A 75 6.40 4.95 22.44
CA PHE A 75 6.69 5.38 21.08
C PHE A 75 6.18 6.80 20.83
N GLU A 76 7.07 7.66 20.36
CA GLU A 76 6.74 9.02 19.93
C GLU A 76 6.89 9.11 18.40
N PRO A 77 5.79 9.32 17.65
CA PRO A 77 5.86 9.44 16.20
C PRO A 77 6.71 10.60 15.74
N THR A 78 7.59 10.37 14.80
CA THR A 78 8.40 11.41 14.17
C THR A 78 7.62 12.11 13.04
N PRO A 79 8.03 13.31 12.59
CA PRO A 79 7.48 13.92 11.39
C PRO A 79 7.57 13.04 10.14
N GLY A 80 8.55 12.15 10.06
CA GLY A 80 8.69 11.16 8.99
C GLY A 80 7.59 10.11 9.04
N ASP A 81 7.24 9.63 10.24
CA ASP A 81 6.14 8.68 10.43
C ASP A 81 4.80 9.29 10.03
N MET A 82 4.57 10.57 10.41
CA MET A 82 3.40 11.33 10.01
C MET A 82 3.25 11.42 8.48
N ILE A 83 4.35 11.69 7.77
CA ILE A 83 4.35 11.74 6.29
C ILE A 83 4.04 10.34 5.74
N THR A 84 4.72 9.31 6.25
CA THR A 84 4.51 7.92 5.80
C THR A 84 3.04 7.49 5.96
N VAL A 85 2.43 7.78 7.10
CA VAL A 85 0.99 7.49 7.30
C VAL A 85 0.10 8.39 6.44
N SER A 86 0.47 9.66 6.23
CA SER A 86 -0.34 10.57 5.39
C SER A 86 -0.41 10.13 3.93
N GLU A 87 0.63 9.47 3.42
CA GLU A 87 0.76 9.06 2.02
C GLU A 87 0.31 7.61 1.75
N CYS A 88 0.02 6.81 2.79
CA CYS A 88 -0.39 5.42 2.59
C CYS A 88 -1.86 5.28 2.16
N ASP A 89 -2.18 4.16 1.51
CA ASP A 89 -3.55 3.75 1.15
C ASP A 89 -4.23 2.99 2.28
N LEU A 90 -3.45 2.29 3.11
CA LEU A 90 -3.92 1.44 4.21
C LEU A 90 -3.05 1.65 5.45
N PHE A 91 -3.69 1.95 6.59
CA PHE A 91 -3.04 2.03 7.89
C PHE A 91 -3.66 1.02 8.85
N VAL A 92 -2.84 0.14 9.45
CA VAL A 92 -3.30 -0.93 10.35
C VAL A 92 -2.59 -0.86 11.70
N TYR A 93 -3.36 -0.83 12.77
CA TYR A 93 -2.85 -0.81 14.14
C TYR A 93 -3.70 -1.70 15.06
N VAL A 94 -3.23 -1.98 16.28
CA VAL A 94 -3.98 -2.84 17.23
C VAL A 94 -5.15 -2.10 17.85
N GLY A 95 -4.88 -0.93 18.38
CA GLY A 95 -5.77 -0.18 19.25
C GLY A 95 -5.48 -0.43 20.75
N GLY A 96 -6.26 0.22 21.59
CA GLY A 96 -6.09 0.17 23.03
C GLY A 96 -4.91 1.00 23.55
N ASP A 97 -4.58 0.84 24.84
CA ASP A 97 -3.64 1.69 25.55
C ASP A 97 -2.22 1.67 24.97
N SER A 98 -1.81 0.53 24.40
CA SER A 98 -0.48 0.39 23.78
C SER A 98 -0.29 1.21 22.53
N ASP A 99 -1.37 1.59 21.86
CA ASP A 99 -1.37 2.37 20.62
C ASP A 99 -2.01 3.76 20.81
N ALA A 100 -2.11 4.28 22.04
CA ALA A 100 -2.71 5.60 22.30
C ALA A 100 -2.04 6.74 21.51
N TRP A 101 -0.76 6.63 21.20
CA TRP A 101 -0.01 7.57 20.37
C TRP A 101 -0.51 7.64 18.91
N VAL A 102 -1.23 6.59 18.43
CA VAL A 102 -1.82 6.57 17.07
C VAL A 102 -2.86 7.67 16.91
N GLU A 103 -3.60 8.03 17.96
CA GLU A 103 -4.56 9.13 17.93
C GLU A 103 -3.89 10.45 17.51
N THR A 104 -2.66 10.71 18.00
CA THR A 104 -1.89 11.90 17.60
C THR A 104 -1.60 11.92 16.10
N ILE A 105 -1.35 10.76 15.50
CA ILE A 105 -1.16 10.64 14.05
C ILE A 105 -2.49 10.92 13.34
N LEU A 106 -3.55 10.20 13.72
CA LEU A 106 -4.85 10.29 13.05
C LEU A 106 -5.47 11.68 13.12
N ASP A 107 -5.25 12.41 14.23
CA ASP A 107 -5.68 13.80 14.37
C ASP A 107 -4.90 14.78 13.48
N SER A 108 -3.70 14.39 13.05
CA SER A 108 -2.79 15.26 12.31
C SER A 108 -2.77 14.98 10.80
N VAL A 109 -3.32 13.84 10.34
CA VAL A 109 -3.31 13.44 8.94
C VAL A 109 -4.72 13.37 8.36
N ASP A 110 -4.86 13.62 7.05
CA ASP A 110 -6.12 13.41 6.34
C ASP A 110 -6.35 11.92 6.11
N THR A 111 -7.42 11.39 6.71
CA THR A 111 -7.80 9.97 6.59
C THR A 111 -8.86 9.71 5.55
N SER A 112 -9.36 10.74 4.84
CA SER A 112 -10.49 10.62 3.90
C SER A 112 -10.19 9.76 2.67
N ASN A 113 -8.92 9.62 2.32
CA ASN A 113 -8.45 8.90 1.13
C ASN A 113 -7.70 7.60 1.45
N LYS A 114 -7.82 7.11 2.67
CA LYS A 114 -7.15 5.87 3.11
C LYS A 114 -8.07 4.98 3.92
N GLU A 115 -7.79 3.70 3.93
CA GLU A 115 -8.42 2.76 4.85
C GLU A 115 -7.63 2.73 6.16
N VAL A 116 -8.33 2.90 7.29
CA VAL A 116 -7.76 2.80 8.63
C VAL A 116 -8.42 1.61 9.33
N VAL A 117 -7.62 0.63 9.71
CA VAL A 117 -8.10 -0.60 10.35
C VAL A 117 -7.56 -0.69 11.77
N THR A 118 -8.48 -0.68 12.74
CA THR A 118 -8.21 -0.98 14.15
C THR A 118 -8.52 -2.44 14.39
N LEU A 119 -7.52 -3.26 14.69
CA LEU A 119 -7.72 -4.71 14.82
C LEU A 119 -8.63 -5.08 16.00
N MET A 120 -8.59 -4.31 17.08
CA MET A 120 -9.49 -4.54 18.22
C MET A 120 -10.98 -4.36 17.86
N ASP A 121 -11.29 -3.53 16.86
CA ASP A 121 -12.67 -3.35 16.38
C ASP A 121 -13.14 -4.50 15.49
N CYS A 122 -12.22 -5.35 15.03
CA CYS A 122 -12.51 -6.49 14.16
C CYS A 122 -12.85 -7.78 14.92
N VAL A 123 -12.69 -7.80 16.27
CA VAL A 123 -12.86 -8.99 17.10
C VAL A 123 -13.60 -8.65 18.39
N ASP A 124 -14.25 -9.65 18.98
CA ASP A 124 -14.81 -9.53 20.33
C ASP A 124 -13.65 -9.57 21.34
N THR A 125 -13.41 -8.45 22.01
CA THR A 125 -12.40 -8.36 23.07
C THR A 125 -12.96 -8.76 24.41
N VAL A 126 -12.12 -9.37 25.26
CA VAL A 126 -12.43 -9.68 26.66
C VAL A 126 -11.45 -8.95 27.57
N ALA A 127 -11.93 -8.54 28.75
CA ALA A 127 -11.03 -7.97 29.74
C ALA A 127 -10.04 -9.02 30.22
N GLU A 128 -8.79 -8.63 30.41
CA GLU A 128 -7.77 -9.49 30.99
C GLU A 128 -8.15 -9.86 32.42
N GLU A 129 -8.14 -11.17 32.74
CA GLU A 129 -8.32 -11.62 34.11
C GLU A 129 -7.02 -11.41 34.90
N THR A 130 -7.06 -10.49 35.87
CA THR A 130 -5.93 -10.30 36.78
C THR A 130 -5.82 -11.49 37.73
N VAL A 131 -4.71 -12.23 37.66
CA VAL A 131 -4.38 -13.29 38.60
C VAL A 131 -3.56 -12.73 39.77
N GLU A 132 -3.61 -13.44 40.94
CA GLU A 132 -2.89 -13.02 42.13
C GLU A 132 -1.39 -12.89 41.84
N GLY A 133 -0.84 -11.67 42.02
CA GLY A 133 0.56 -11.32 41.68
C GLY A 133 0.74 -10.49 40.43
N MET A 134 -0.28 -10.22 39.63
CA MET A 134 -0.26 -9.21 38.59
C MET A 134 -0.56 -7.83 39.20
N GLU A 135 0.37 -6.86 39.03
CA GLU A 135 0.10 -5.48 39.38
C GLU A 135 -0.77 -4.85 38.30
N THR A 136 -1.97 -4.39 38.67
CA THR A 136 -2.79 -3.58 37.78
C THR A 136 -2.13 -2.20 37.66
N HIS A 137 -1.56 -1.85 36.53
CA HIS A 137 -1.11 -0.50 36.23
C HIS A 137 -2.32 0.40 35.97
N GLY A 138 -3.14 0.61 37.01
CA GLY A 138 -4.19 1.64 36.97
C GLY A 138 -3.56 3.00 37.18
N HIS A 139 -3.38 3.76 36.14
CA HIS A 139 -3.11 5.20 36.24
C HIS A 139 -4.41 5.92 36.64
N ALA A 140 -4.75 5.86 37.94
CA ALA A 140 -5.71 6.78 38.50
C ALA A 140 -5.01 8.13 38.65
N HIS A 141 -5.29 9.06 37.76
CA HIS A 141 -4.98 10.47 37.97
C HIS A 141 -6.03 11.01 38.93
N ASP A 142 -5.76 10.93 40.22
CA ASP A 142 -6.45 11.72 41.23
C ASP A 142 -6.02 13.19 41.03
N HIS A 143 -6.88 13.98 40.38
CA HIS A 143 -6.84 15.42 40.47
C HIS A 143 -7.42 15.81 41.84
N GLU A 144 -6.55 15.98 42.82
CA GLU A 144 -6.93 16.74 44.03
C GLU A 144 -7.06 18.19 43.63
N ASP A 145 -8.31 18.68 43.57
CA ASP A 145 -8.64 20.08 43.54
C ASP A 145 -8.25 20.65 44.91
N GLU A 146 -7.10 21.31 45.03
CA GLU A 146 -6.80 22.17 46.17
C GLU A 146 -7.46 23.55 45.94
N ASP A 147 -8.68 23.73 46.43
CA ASP A 147 -9.26 25.03 46.75
C ASP A 147 -8.64 25.57 48.05
N ALA A 148 -7.87 26.67 47.95
CA ALA A 148 -7.65 27.62 49.01
C ALA A 148 -7.19 28.99 48.47
#